data_ea6ff1323ffff06cf661b2b467dfc0be
#
_entry.id   ea6ff1323ffff06cf661b2b467dfc0be
#
_cell.length_a   1.000
_cell.length_b   1.000
_cell.length_c   1.000
_cell.angle_alpha   90.00
_cell.angle_beta   90.00
_cell.angle_gamma   90.00
#
_symmetry.space_group_name_H-M   'P 1'
#
loop_
_entity.id
_entity.type
_entity.pdbx_description
1 polymer ?
#
loop_
_entity_poly.entity_id
_entity_poly.type
_entity_poly.pdbx_seq_one_letter_code
_entity_poly.pdbx_strand_id
1 'polypeptide(L)'
;MTTQANLSPAFVQLFEAEVHQAYQGAAVLNGAARTRTGVVGSTVNFPKVGKGQASIRTPATDVVPLNTAFSSVSCSLTDYVAAEYSDIFLQQKINFDERRELAAVVGNAIGRRQDQIMLDALSTATAGSSVANTVVTSGTAAASNLNVGKIIEAKKLLDAKNVPSQNRHMIIHANTLAGLLSDERAVSSDFQTIQALVQGTVNTMMGFTFHILG
;
A
#
# COMPACT_ATOMS: atom_id res chain seq x y z
N MET A 1 -44.66 38.76 -41.07
CA MET A 1 -44.30 38.12 -39.78
C MET A 1 -43.01 37.37 -39.97
N THR A 2 -41.91 38.02 -39.65
CA THR A 2 -40.57 37.38 -39.71
C THR A 2 -40.34 36.58 -38.45
N THR A 3 -40.38 35.29 -38.61
CA THR A 3 -40.08 34.31 -37.55
C THR A 3 -38.64 34.51 -37.09
N GLN A 4 -38.50 34.78 -35.81
CA GLN A 4 -37.19 34.82 -35.11
C GLN A 4 -36.60 33.39 -34.99
N ALA A 5 -36.34 32.75 -36.14
CA ALA A 5 -35.75 31.41 -36.15
C ALA A 5 -34.24 31.39 -36.00
N ASN A 6 -33.58 32.54 -35.86
CA ASN A 6 -32.12 32.63 -35.81
C ASN A 6 -31.51 32.85 -34.45
N LEU A 7 -32.28 32.71 -33.36
CA LEU A 7 -31.74 32.80 -31.99
C LEU A 7 -31.29 31.43 -31.44
N SER A 8 -31.62 30.32 -32.13
CA SER A 8 -31.24 28.98 -31.71
C SER A 8 -29.72 28.76 -31.65
N PRO A 9 -28.87 29.35 -32.53
CA PRO A 9 -27.41 29.20 -32.41
C PRO A 9 -26.77 30.02 -31.31
N ALA A 10 -27.52 30.97 -30.73
CA ALA A 10 -26.98 31.83 -29.66
C ALA A 10 -27.12 31.25 -28.24
N PHE A 11 -27.77 30.12 -28.10
CA PHE A 11 -27.76 29.40 -26.83
C PHE A 11 -26.44 28.65 -26.69
N VAL A 12 -25.46 29.35 -26.12
CA VAL A 12 -24.25 28.72 -25.61
C VAL A 12 -24.67 27.77 -24.49
N GLN A 13 -24.41 26.49 -24.64
CA GLN A 13 -24.53 25.55 -23.54
C GLN A 13 -23.60 26.04 -22.43
N LEU A 14 -24.19 26.46 -21.33
CA LEU A 14 -23.43 26.76 -20.12
C LEU A 14 -23.01 25.40 -19.54
N PHE A 15 -21.73 25.06 -19.69
CA PHE A 15 -21.16 23.95 -18.96
C PHE A 15 -20.95 24.39 -17.51
N GLU A 16 -21.22 23.49 -16.57
CA GLU A 16 -20.87 23.68 -15.18
C GLU A 16 -19.37 23.94 -15.07
N ALA A 17 -19.01 24.92 -14.24
CA ALA A 17 -17.60 25.26 -13.99
C ALA A 17 -16.90 24.20 -13.10
N GLU A 18 -17.67 23.28 -12.54
CA GLU A 18 -17.21 22.29 -11.59
C GLU A 18 -17.26 20.90 -12.23
N VAL A 19 -16.11 20.26 -12.34
CA VAL A 19 -15.97 18.92 -12.91
C VAL A 19 -15.96 17.88 -11.79
N HIS A 20 -16.92 16.98 -11.82
CA HIS A 20 -16.91 15.83 -10.91
C HIS A 20 -15.98 14.74 -11.47
N GLN A 21 -14.78 14.66 -10.94
CA GLN A 21 -13.90 13.53 -11.24
C GLN A 21 -14.43 12.23 -10.61
N ALA A 22 -14.31 11.14 -11.34
CA ALA A 22 -14.50 9.82 -10.75
C ALA A 22 -13.47 9.61 -9.63
N TYR A 23 -13.90 9.06 -8.49
CA TYR A 23 -12.99 8.73 -7.40
C TYR A 23 -11.90 7.77 -7.88
N GLN A 24 -10.66 8.19 -7.76
CA GLN A 24 -9.50 7.41 -8.15
C GLN A 24 -8.63 7.17 -6.93
N GLY A 25 -8.22 5.92 -6.72
CA GLY A 25 -7.26 5.60 -5.67
C GLY A 25 -5.94 6.32 -5.90
N ALA A 26 -5.47 7.03 -4.89
CA ALA A 26 -4.11 7.54 -4.82
C ALA A 26 -3.17 6.44 -4.28
N ALA A 27 -1.84 6.66 -4.34
CA ALA A 27 -0.87 5.76 -3.75
C ALA A 27 -1.10 5.60 -2.25
N VAL A 28 -1.31 4.36 -1.79
CA VAL A 28 -1.60 4.02 -0.39
C VAL A 28 -0.35 3.45 0.30
N LEU A 29 0.53 2.78 -0.45
CA LEU A 29 1.70 2.09 0.10
C LEU A 29 2.94 2.99 0.22
N ASN A 30 2.80 4.28 -0.05
CA ASN A 30 3.91 5.21 0.07
C ASN A 30 4.40 5.27 1.52
N GLY A 31 5.67 4.95 1.73
CA GLY A 31 6.28 4.87 3.07
C GLY A 31 6.23 3.47 3.72
N ALA A 32 5.49 2.49 3.18
CA ALA A 32 5.50 1.12 3.67
C ALA A 32 6.79 0.35 3.28
N ALA A 33 7.50 0.82 2.26
CA ALA A 33 8.75 0.23 1.79
C ALA A 33 9.90 1.24 1.87
N ARG A 34 11.13 0.71 1.93
CA ARG A 34 12.33 1.54 1.87
C ARG A 34 12.50 2.10 0.46
N THR A 35 12.50 3.42 0.35
CA THR A 35 12.68 4.13 -0.92
C THR A 35 14.09 4.69 -1.05
N ARG A 36 14.60 4.76 -2.27
CA ARG A 36 15.85 5.41 -2.62
C ARG A 36 15.62 6.34 -3.81
N THR A 37 15.93 7.61 -3.62
CA THR A 37 15.82 8.67 -4.64
C THR A 37 17.19 9.01 -5.21
N GLY A 38 17.23 9.68 -6.35
CA GLY A 38 18.49 10.15 -6.96
C GLY A 38 19.38 9.02 -7.48
N VAL A 39 18.79 7.94 -7.99
CA VAL A 39 19.52 6.81 -8.52
C VAL A 39 20.08 7.15 -9.91
N VAL A 40 21.36 6.85 -10.12
CA VAL A 40 22.04 6.94 -11.41
C VAL A 40 22.38 5.53 -11.87
N GLY A 41 21.92 5.15 -13.07
CA GLY A 41 22.12 3.81 -13.64
C GLY A 41 20.83 3.00 -13.72
N SER A 42 20.91 1.81 -14.28
CA SER A 42 19.77 0.90 -14.52
C SER A 42 19.46 -0.05 -13.37
N THR A 43 20.34 -0.18 -12.38
CA THR A 43 20.21 -1.09 -11.25
C THR A 43 20.62 -0.44 -9.94
N VAL A 44 19.91 -0.78 -8.86
CA VAL A 44 20.23 -0.36 -7.49
C VAL A 44 20.52 -1.58 -6.65
N ASN A 45 21.60 -1.53 -5.89
CA ASN A 45 21.96 -2.57 -4.95
C ASN A 45 21.70 -2.12 -3.52
N PHE A 46 20.96 -2.93 -2.78
CA PHE A 46 20.70 -2.74 -1.35
C PHE A 46 21.61 -3.70 -0.56
N PRO A 47 22.60 -3.19 0.17
CA PRO A 47 23.49 -4.04 0.96
C PRO A 47 22.74 -4.64 2.14
N LYS A 48 23.04 -5.91 2.42
CA LYS A 48 22.51 -6.67 3.54
C LYS A 48 23.64 -7.30 4.32
N VAL A 49 23.60 -7.15 5.64
CA VAL A 49 24.57 -7.76 6.56
C VAL A 49 23.91 -8.97 7.23
N GLY A 50 24.61 -10.08 7.27
CA GLY A 50 24.15 -11.32 7.89
C GLY A 50 24.12 -11.22 9.42
N LYS A 51 23.60 -12.26 10.05
CA LYS A 51 23.58 -12.40 11.51
C LYS A 51 24.91 -12.99 11.97
N GLY A 52 25.44 -12.45 13.08
CA GLY A 52 26.58 -13.03 13.78
C GLY A 52 26.15 -13.54 15.15
N GLN A 53 26.85 -14.56 15.66
CA GLN A 53 26.66 -15.10 17.00
C GLN A 53 27.98 -15.08 17.76
N ALA A 54 27.95 -14.56 18.97
CA ALA A 54 29.13 -14.56 19.84
C ALA A 54 29.53 -15.99 20.24
N SER A 55 30.82 -16.28 20.22
CA SER A 55 31.41 -17.54 20.71
C SER A 55 31.97 -17.39 22.12
N ILE A 56 32.07 -18.50 22.82
CA ILE A 56 32.69 -18.54 24.17
C ILE A 56 34.20 -18.35 23.99
N ARG A 57 34.76 -17.39 24.75
CA ARG A 57 36.21 -17.19 24.80
C ARG A 57 36.86 -18.19 25.74
N THR A 58 37.85 -18.90 25.26
CA THR A 58 38.72 -19.71 26.13
C THR A 58 39.94 -18.85 26.55
N PRO A 59 40.34 -18.83 27.82
CA PRO A 59 41.54 -18.12 28.25
C PRO A 59 42.80 -18.59 27.50
N ALA A 60 43.67 -17.66 27.14
CA ALA A 60 44.91 -17.90 26.43
C ALA A 60 44.76 -18.47 24.98
N THR A 61 43.63 -18.30 24.36
CA THR A 61 43.42 -18.64 22.91
C THR A 61 43.16 -17.37 22.10
N ASP A 62 43.46 -17.45 20.81
CA ASP A 62 43.18 -16.37 19.84
C ASP A 62 41.70 -16.09 19.74
N VAL A 63 41.37 -14.82 19.45
CA VAL A 63 40.00 -14.39 19.21
C VAL A 63 39.52 -14.89 17.85
N VAL A 64 38.45 -15.68 17.84
CA VAL A 64 37.80 -16.12 16.60
C VAL A 64 36.93 -14.99 16.05
N PRO A 65 37.20 -14.46 14.85
CA PRO A 65 36.40 -13.40 14.25
C PRO A 65 35.01 -13.90 13.87
N LEU A 66 34.03 -13.02 13.95
CA LEU A 66 32.62 -13.36 13.74
C LEU A 66 32.27 -13.73 12.29
N ASN A 67 33.14 -13.40 11.33
CA ASN A 67 32.98 -13.67 9.88
C ASN A 67 31.55 -13.41 9.36
N THR A 68 31.02 -12.21 9.63
CA THR A 68 29.67 -11.83 9.21
C THR A 68 29.57 -11.77 7.69
N ALA A 69 28.65 -12.53 7.10
CA ALA A 69 28.42 -12.55 5.67
C ALA A 69 27.78 -11.24 5.17
N PHE A 70 28.32 -10.66 4.12
CA PHE A 70 27.74 -9.53 3.41
C PHE A 70 27.10 -10.02 2.12
N SER A 71 25.92 -9.52 1.82
CA SER A 71 25.20 -9.81 0.59
C SER A 71 24.51 -8.54 0.08
N SER A 72 24.09 -8.54 -1.17
CA SER A 72 23.31 -7.44 -1.74
C SER A 72 22.09 -7.96 -2.46
N VAL A 73 21.02 -7.19 -2.43
CA VAL A 73 19.82 -7.42 -3.23
C VAL A 73 19.79 -6.35 -4.31
N SER A 74 19.76 -6.77 -5.58
CA SER A 74 19.68 -5.87 -6.73
C SER A 74 18.22 -5.65 -7.13
N CYS A 75 17.91 -4.42 -7.52
CA CYS A 75 16.63 -4.04 -8.09
C CYS A 75 16.92 -3.34 -9.43
N SER A 76 16.30 -3.81 -10.52
CA SER A 76 16.35 -3.16 -11.82
C SER A 76 15.30 -2.06 -11.92
N LEU A 77 15.66 -0.95 -12.56
CA LEU A 77 14.75 0.13 -12.83
C LEU A 77 13.99 -0.13 -14.13
N THR A 78 12.69 0.16 -14.11
CA THR A 78 11.80 0.11 -15.28
C THR A 78 11.10 1.44 -15.39
N ASP A 79 11.10 2.02 -16.59
CA ASP A 79 10.48 3.31 -16.85
C ASP A 79 8.99 3.15 -17.09
N TYR A 80 8.19 3.97 -16.43
CA TYR A 80 6.76 4.05 -16.62
C TYR A 80 6.36 5.46 -17.00
N VAL A 81 5.49 5.57 -17.99
CA VAL A 81 4.96 6.84 -18.49
C VAL A 81 3.44 6.81 -18.41
N ALA A 82 2.87 7.88 -17.90
CA ALA A 82 1.44 8.18 -18.03
C ALA A 82 1.33 9.54 -18.70
N ALA A 83 0.64 9.63 -19.82
CA ALA A 83 0.49 10.85 -20.60
C ALA A 83 -0.93 10.96 -21.13
N GLU A 84 -1.47 12.16 -21.12
CA GLU A 84 -2.73 12.54 -21.72
C GLU A 84 -2.54 13.71 -22.68
N TYR A 85 -3.32 13.75 -23.72
CA TYR A 85 -3.32 14.85 -24.70
C TYR A 85 -4.41 15.86 -24.36
N SER A 86 -4.06 17.16 -24.39
CA SER A 86 -5.01 18.23 -24.27
C SER A 86 -4.91 19.11 -25.53
N ASP A 87 -6.05 19.37 -26.17
CA ASP A 87 -6.13 20.20 -27.37
C ASP A 87 -6.36 21.66 -26.98
N ILE A 88 -5.50 22.55 -27.49
CA ILE A 88 -5.57 24.01 -27.24
C ILE A 88 -6.91 24.58 -27.69
N PHE A 89 -7.47 24.10 -28.81
CA PHE A 89 -8.75 24.60 -29.33
C PHE A 89 -9.93 24.13 -28.47
N LEU A 90 -9.85 22.94 -27.87
CA LEU A 90 -10.85 22.46 -26.92
C LEU A 90 -10.78 23.25 -25.61
N GLN A 91 -9.59 23.55 -25.12
CA GLN A 91 -9.42 24.34 -23.88
C GLN A 91 -10.10 25.72 -23.96
N GLN A 92 -10.13 26.35 -25.16
CA GLN A 92 -10.80 27.61 -25.33
C GLN A 92 -12.34 27.52 -25.33
N LYS A 93 -12.89 26.34 -25.47
CA LYS A 93 -14.33 26.08 -25.50
C LYS A 93 -14.90 25.59 -24.18
N ILE A 94 -14.05 25.14 -23.27
CA ILE A 94 -14.43 24.62 -21.96
C ILE A 94 -14.27 25.69 -20.89
N ASN A 95 -15.10 25.63 -19.84
CA ASN A 95 -15.16 26.62 -18.77
C ASN A 95 -14.43 26.19 -17.50
N PHE A 96 -13.57 25.17 -17.57
CA PHE A 96 -12.78 24.67 -16.44
C PHE A 96 -11.34 24.42 -16.85
N ASP A 97 -10.44 24.27 -15.87
CA ASP A 97 -9.01 24.01 -16.11
C ASP A 97 -8.77 22.50 -16.35
N GLU A 98 -8.93 22.07 -17.62
CA GLU A 98 -8.70 20.69 -18.05
C GLU A 98 -7.29 20.20 -17.69
N ARG A 99 -6.27 21.04 -17.80
CA ARG A 99 -4.88 20.63 -17.53
C ARG A 99 -4.67 20.21 -16.09
N ARG A 100 -5.30 20.93 -15.16
CA ARG A 100 -5.25 20.60 -13.73
C ARG A 100 -5.89 19.27 -13.45
N GLU A 101 -7.05 19.02 -14.04
CA GLU A 101 -7.80 17.77 -13.87
C GLU A 101 -7.05 16.57 -14.46
N LEU A 102 -6.53 16.72 -15.68
CA LEU A 102 -5.71 15.68 -16.32
C LEU A 102 -4.41 15.41 -15.54
N ALA A 103 -3.78 16.43 -14.98
CA ALA A 103 -2.60 16.25 -14.14
C ALA A 103 -2.89 15.42 -12.89
N ALA A 104 -4.06 15.60 -12.27
CA ALA A 104 -4.49 14.78 -11.13
C ALA A 104 -4.74 13.32 -11.54
N VAL A 105 -5.38 13.09 -12.69
CA VAL A 105 -5.61 11.74 -13.24
C VAL A 105 -4.29 11.03 -13.51
N VAL A 106 -3.34 11.69 -14.16
CA VAL A 106 -2.01 11.16 -14.49
C VAL A 106 -1.22 10.86 -13.20
N GLY A 107 -1.25 11.78 -12.22
CA GLY A 107 -0.60 11.58 -10.93
C GLY A 107 -1.13 10.35 -10.18
N ASN A 108 -2.45 10.20 -10.11
CA ASN A 108 -3.10 9.04 -9.49
C ASN A 108 -2.80 7.73 -10.25
N ALA A 109 -2.72 7.77 -11.59
CA ALA A 109 -2.38 6.60 -12.39
C ALA A 109 -0.96 6.10 -12.11
N ILE A 110 0.01 7.00 -11.97
CA ILE A 110 1.39 6.67 -11.59
C ILE A 110 1.42 6.09 -10.17
N GLY A 111 0.68 6.71 -9.23
CA GLY A 111 0.58 6.22 -7.86
C GLY A 111 0.03 4.80 -7.75
N ARG A 112 -1.07 4.50 -8.46
CA ARG A 112 -1.62 3.14 -8.53
C ARG A 112 -0.63 2.14 -9.14
N ARG A 113 0.11 2.55 -10.17
CA ARG A 113 1.14 1.68 -10.77
C ARG A 113 2.26 1.39 -9.79
N GLN A 114 2.67 2.37 -8.99
CA GLN A 114 3.68 2.19 -7.95
C GLN A 114 3.21 1.18 -6.88
N ASP A 115 1.97 1.28 -6.41
CA ASP A 115 1.38 0.32 -5.47
C ASP A 115 1.32 -1.08 -6.07
N GLN A 116 0.91 -1.20 -7.34
CA GLN A 116 0.86 -2.49 -8.04
C GLN A 116 2.24 -3.16 -8.12
N ILE A 117 3.29 -2.41 -8.42
CA ILE A 117 4.67 -2.95 -8.48
C ILE A 117 5.09 -3.49 -7.11
N MET A 118 4.75 -2.78 -6.02
CA MET A 118 5.04 -3.25 -4.66
C MET A 118 4.28 -4.55 -4.34
N LEU A 119 3.01 -4.64 -4.72
CA LEU A 119 2.21 -5.86 -4.53
C LEU A 119 2.75 -7.04 -5.34
N ASP A 120 3.12 -6.81 -6.60
CA ASP A 120 3.69 -7.83 -7.47
C ASP A 120 5.03 -8.35 -6.89
N ALA A 121 5.87 -7.45 -6.40
CA ALA A 121 7.11 -7.82 -5.73
C ALA A 121 6.88 -8.62 -4.45
N LEU A 122 5.87 -8.28 -3.65
CA LEU A 122 5.50 -9.02 -2.43
C LEU A 122 4.93 -10.40 -2.77
N SER A 123 4.11 -10.51 -3.82
CA SER A 123 3.51 -11.79 -4.24
C SER A 123 4.54 -12.76 -4.79
N THR A 124 5.59 -12.26 -5.46
CA THR A 124 6.69 -13.08 -6.00
C THR A 124 7.79 -13.35 -4.99
N ALA A 125 7.86 -12.58 -3.91
CA ALA A 125 8.83 -12.82 -2.85
C ALA A 125 8.57 -14.19 -2.21
N THR A 126 9.62 -15.00 -2.07
CA THR A 126 9.52 -16.28 -1.35
C THR A 126 9.12 -15.97 0.09
N ALA A 127 7.87 -16.23 0.39
CA ALA A 127 7.31 -15.97 1.70
C ALA A 127 8.08 -16.78 2.75
N GLY A 128 8.76 -16.10 3.63
CA GLY A 128 9.48 -16.78 4.70
C GLY A 128 8.55 -17.47 5.71
N SER A 129 7.25 -17.17 5.68
CA SER A 129 6.19 -17.78 6.49
C SER A 129 4.83 -17.35 5.98
N SER A 130 3.87 -18.26 6.01
CA SER A 130 2.46 -17.98 5.70
C SER A 130 1.57 -18.37 6.87
N VAL A 131 0.50 -17.62 7.07
CA VAL A 131 -0.56 -17.96 8.02
C VAL A 131 -1.60 -18.80 7.29
N ALA A 132 -1.95 -19.97 7.87
CA ALA A 132 -2.93 -20.85 7.26
C ALA A 132 -4.31 -20.17 7.18
N ASN A 133 -5.03 -20.41 6.07
CA ASN A 133 -6.38 -19.87 5.88
C ASN A 133 -7.40 -20.38 6.92
N THR A 134 -7.11 -21.51 7.54
CA THR A 134 -7.97 -22.16 8.55
C THR A 134 -7.78 -21.62 9.96
N VAL A 135 -6.86 -20.69 10.20
CA VAL A 135 -6.69 -20.08 11.52
C VAL A 135 -7.91 -19.21 11.83
N VAL A 136 -8.57 -19.52 12.94
CA VAL A 136 -9.73 -18.79 13.46
C VAL A 136 -9.44 -18.23 14.84
N THR A 137 -10.15 -17.18 15.23
CA THR A 137 -10.00 -16.54 16.55
C THR A 137 -10.54 -17.47 17.65
N SER A 138 -11.60 -18.23 17.36
CA SER A 138 -12.29 -19.13 18.28
C SER A 138 -13.04 -20.21 17.50
N GLY A 139 -13.21 -21.39 18.07
CA GLY A 139 -13.97 -22.49 17.48
C GLY A 139 -13.14 -23.45 16.63
N THR A 140 -13.80 -24.21 15.77
CA THR A 140 -13.17 -25.22 14.91
C THR A 140 -12.48 -24.55 13.72
N ALA A 141 -11.27 -25.01 13.39
CA ALA A 141 -10.51 -24.53 12.24
C ALA A 141 -11.32 -24.66 10.94
N ALA A 142 -11.59 -23.54 10.29
CA ALA A 142 -12.32 -23.46 9.03
C ALA A 142 -11.76 -22.33 8.16
N ALA A 143 -11.88 -22.46 6.83
CA ALA A 143 -11.50 -21.40 5.93
C ALA A 143 -12.31 -20.11 6.27
N SER A 144 -11.62 -19.05 6.56
CA SER A 144 -12.22 -17.79 7.01
C SER A 144 -11.51 -16.59 6.42
N ASN A 145 -12.19 -15.47 6.41
CA ASN A 145 -11.61 -14.17 6.06
C ASN A 145 -10.60 -13.73 7.14
N LEU A 146 -10.01 -12.54 7.03
CA LEU A 146 -9.13 -12.01 8.07
C LEU A 146 -9.88 -11.92 9.40
N ASN A 147 -9.25 -12.43 10.45
CA ASN A 147 -9.74 -12.38 11.81
C ASN A 147 -8.57 -12.07 12.78
N VAL A 148 -8.89 -11.79 14.03
CA VAL A 148 -7.90 -11.46 15.06
C VAL A 148 -6.89 -12.60 15.26
N GLY A 149 -7.34 -13.87 15.17
CA GLY A 149 -6.47 -15.04 15.29
C GLY A 149 -5.36 -15.08 14.24
N LYS A 150 -5.66 -14.70 12.99
CA LYS A 150 -4.65 -14.61 11.91
C LYS A 150 -3.63 -13.51 12.15
N ILE A 151 -4.05 -12.37 12.70
CA ILE A 151 -3.14 -11.27 13.06
C ILE A 151 -2.21 -11.68 14.19
N ILE A 152 -2.72 -12.38 15.20
CA ILE A 152 -1.92 -12.94 16.30
C ILE A 152 -0.88 -13.93 15.76
N GLU A 153 -1.28 -14.84 14.88
CA GLU A 153 -0.36 -15.82 14.30
C GLU A 153 0.70 -15.14 13.39
N ALA A 154 0.31 -14.14 12.60
CA ALA A 154 1.25 -13.35 11.82
C ALA A 154 2.28 -12.64 12.72
N LYS A 155 1.82 -12.05 13.83
CA LYS A 155 2.70 -11.43 14.83
C LYS A 155 3.67 -12.45 15.41
N LYS A 156 3.19 -13.60 15.84
CA LYS A 156 3.99 -14.70 16.39
C LYS A 156 5.09 -15.15 15.42
N LEU A 157 4.76 -15.28 14.12
CA LEU A 157 5.73 -15.66 13.09
C LEU A 157 6.84 -14.64 12.90
N LEU A 158 6.53 -13.33 12.99
CA LEU A 158 7.52 -12.26 12.92
C LEU A 158 8.38 -12.20 14.19
N ASP A 159 7.76 -12.33 15.35
CA ASP A 159 8.46 -12.32 16.64
C ASP A 159 9.41 -13.52 16.76
N ALA A 160 9.01 -14.71 16.30
CA ALA A 160 9.86 -15.89 16.25
C ALA A 160 11.11 -15.71 15.36
N LYS A 161 11.05 -14.81 14.39
CA LYS A 161 12.19 -14.44 13.54
C LYS A 161 13.00 -13.24 14.06
N ASN A 162 12.68 -12.74 15.25
CA ASN A 162 13.27 -11.55 15.86
C ASN A 162 13.17 -10.31 14.96
N VAL A 163 12.06 -10.15 14.22
CA VAL A 163 11.77 -8.93 13.48
C VAL A 163 11.37 -7.84 14.47
N PRO A 164 11.94 -6.62 14.38
CA PRO A 164 11.54 -5.51 15.26
C PRO A 164 10.02 -5.29 15.24
N SER A 165 9.44 -4.93 16.38
CA SER A 165 8.00 -4.67 16.49
C SER A 165 7.56 -3.35 15.87
N GLN A 166 8.51 -2.47 15.57
CA GLN A 166 8.26 -1.17 14.95
C GLN A 166 8.21 -1.30 13.42
N ASN A 167 7.41 -0.43 12.79
CA ASN A 167 7.31 -0.34 11.32
C ASN A 167 6.89 -1.67 10.67
N ARG A 168 5.94 -2.36 11.27
CA ARG A 168 5.29 -3.51 10.63
C ARG A 168 4.07 -3.02 9.88
N HIS A 169 4.01 -3.32 8.61
CA HIS A 169 2.93 -2.93 7.73
C HIS A 169 2.11 -4.16 7.32
N MET A 170 0.79 -4.00 7.27
CA MET A 170 -0.15 -5.02 6.79
C MET A 170 -1.01 -4.41 5.69
N ILE A 171 -0.97 -5.02 4.51
CA ILE A 171 -1.74 -4.58 3.36
C ILE A 171 -2.98 -5.45 3.28
N ILE A 172 -4.15 -4.83 3.26
CA ILE A 172 -5.44 -5.52 3.24
C ILE A 172 -6.36 -4.91 2.18
N HIS A 173 -7.26 -5.72 1.66
CA HIS A 173 -8.34 -5.25 0.79
C HIS A 173 -9.58 -4.90 1.62
N ALA A 174 -10.46 -4.04 1.11
CA ALA A 174 -11.69 -3.61 1.79
C ALA A 174 -12.57 -4.80 2.26
N ASN A 175 -12.71 -5.86 1.46
CA ASN A 175 -13.43 -7.07 1.86
C ASN A 175 -12.79 -7.79 3.06
N THR A 176 -11.48 -7.71 3.14
CA THR A 176 -10.70 -8.33 4.24
C THR A 176 -10.89 -7.54 5.53
N LEU A 177 -10.95 -6.21 5.43
CA LEU A 177 -11.29 -5.34 6.54
C LEU A 177 -12.70 -5.63 7.09
N ALA A 178 -13.70 -5.78 6.20
CA ALA A 178 -15.05 -6.14 6.61
C ALA A 178 -15.10 -7.46 7.41
N GLY A 179 -14.30 -8.46 7.01
CA GLY A 179 -14.14 -9.70 7.75
C GLY A 179 -13.55 -9.50 9.15
N LEU A 180 -12.57 -8.62 9.29
CA LEU A 180 -11.97 -8.29 10.59
C LEU A 180 -12.97 -7.54 11.49
N LEU A 181 -13.73 -6.59 10.96
CA LEU A 181 -14.72 -5.83 11.71
C LEU A 181 -15.93 -6.68 12.12
N SER A 182 -16.18 -7.80 11.47
CA SER A 182 -17.23 -8.76 11.86
C SER A 182 -16.78 -9.79 12.91
N ASP A 183 -15.50 -9.81 13.28
CA ASP A 183 -14.99 -10.67 14.36
C ASP A 183 -15.40 -10.09 15.72
N GLU A 184 -16.20 -10.83 16.51
CA GLU A 184 -16.70 -10.40 17.83
C GLU A 184 -15.57 -9.95 18.78
N ARG A 185 -14.39 -10.54 18.67
CA ARG A 185 -13.23 -10.14 19.50
C ARG A 185 -12.59 -8.85 19.05
N ALA A 186 -12.71 -8.50 17.77
CA ALA A 186 -12.29 -7.21 17.27
C ALA A 186 -13.21 -6.06 17.73
N VAL A 187 -14.46 -6.39 18.04
CA VAL A 187 -15.55 -5.45 18.37
C VAL A 187 -15.81 -5.36 19.88
N SER A 188 -15.28 -6.30 20.68
CA SER A 188 -15.49 -6.33 22.13
C SER A 188 -14.95 -5.07 22.81
N SER A 189 -15.73 -4.52 23.75
CA SER A 189 -15.44 -3.27 24.47
C SER A 189 -14.15 -3.28 25.30
N ASP A 190 -13.60 -4.43 25.61
CA ASP A 190 -12.35 -4.58 26.36
C ASP A 190 -11.09 -4.35 25.49
N PHE A 191 -11.24 -4.27 24.18
CA PHE A 191 -10.15 -3.97 23.27
C PHE A 191 -10.28 -2.54 22.71
N GLN A 192 -9.19 -1.81 22.55
CA GLN A 192 -9.11 -0.46 21.94
C GLN A 192 -9.74 -0.36 20.53
N THR A 193 -10.29 -1.45 20.03
CA THR A 193 -10.86 -1.63 18.68
C THR A 193 -12.22 -0.96 18.52
N ILE A 194 -12.88 -0.53 19.60
CA ILE A 194 -14.15 0.23 19.51
C ILE A 194 -13.97 1.52 18.71
N GLN A 195 -12.81 2.16 18.80
CA GLN A 195 -12.54 3.35 17.99
C GLN A 195 -12.51 3.04 16.50
N ALA A 196 -11.99 1.87 16.12
CA ALA A 196 -11.96 1.44 14.73
C ALA A 196 -13.37 1.16 14.18
N LEU A 197 -14.24 0.57 14.98
CA LEU A 197 -15.64 0.31 14.59
C LEU A 197 -16.44 1.62 14.43
N VAL A 198 -16.27 2.57 15.35
CA VAL A 198 -16.96 3.86 15.31
C VAL A 198 -16.44 4.76 14.19
N GLN A 199 -15.13 4.74 13.93
CA GLN A 199 -14.50 5.57 12.91
C GLN A 199 -14.41 4.88 11.53
N GLY A 200 -14.70 3.58 11.45
CA GLY A 200 -14.61 2.80 10.21
C GLY A 200 -13.17 2.61 9.68
N THR A 201 -12.16 3.02 10.44
CA THR A 201 -10.76 2.94 10.04
C THR A 201 -9.91 2.24 11.09
N VAL A 202 -9.11 1.28 10.67
CA VAL A 202 -8.10 0.60 11.52
C VAL A 202 -6.74 1.10 11.11
N ASN A 203 -6.15 2.01 11.89
CA ASN A 203 -4.81 2.53 11.59
C ASN A 203 -3.71 1.58 12.10
N THR A 204 -3.80 1.17 13.35
CA THR A 204 -2.82 0.29 13.97
C THR A 204 -3.49 -0.73 14.90
N MET A 205 -3.12 -1.99 14.77
CA MET A 205 -3.57 -3.07 15.65
C MET A 205 -2.44 -4.05 15.89
N MET A 206 -2.19 -4.41 17.15
CA MET A 206 -1.16 -5.38 17.55
C MET A 206 0.26 -5.08 17.03
N GLY A 207 0.57 -3.82 16.78
CA GLY A 207 1.86 -3.37 16.25
C GLY A 207 1.97 -3.39 14.71
N PHE A 208 0.87 -3.65 14.00
CA PHE A 208 0.79 -3.51 12.55
C PHE A 208 0.12 -2.19 12.17
N THR A 209 0.68 -1.50 11.19
CA THR A 209 0.02 -0.38 10.51
C THR A 209 -0.72 -0.93 9.30
N PHE A 210 -2.00 -0.65 9.20
CA PHE A 210 -2.85 -1.16 8.11
C PHE A 210 -2.85 -0.20 6.93
N HIS A 211 -2.70 -0.78 5.73
CA HIS A 211 -2.89 -0.10 4.45
C HIS A 211 -4.04 -0.76 3.72
N ILE A 212 -5.11 -0.01 3.50
CA ILE A 212 -6.33 -0.52 2.87
C ILE A 212 -6.29 -0.18 1.39
N LEU A 213 -6.35 -1.21 0.56
CA LEU A 213 -6.46 -1.08 -0.90
C LEU A 213 -7.94 -1.26 -1.29
N GLY A 214 -8.41 -0.37 -2.18
CA GLY A 214 -9.74 -0.41 -2.77
C GLY A 214 -9.80 -1.26 -4.02
#